data_17c52f817616ed4fb4a42e80a481cd0a
#
_entry.id   17c52f817616ed4fb4a42e80a481cd0a
#
_cell.length_a   1.000
_cell.length_b   1.000
_cell.length_c   1.000
_cell.angle_alpha   90.00
_cell.angle_beta   90.00
_cell.angle_gamma   90.00
#
_symmetry.space_group_name_H-M   'P 1'
#
loop_
_entity.id
_entity.type
_entity.pdbx_description
1 polymer ?
#
loop_
_entity_poly.entity_id
_entity_poly.type
_entity_poly.pdbx_seq_one_letter_code
_entity_poly.pdbx_strand_id
1 'polypeptide(L)'
;FMNAMDWVPIDLPSAIIGWLHLDLPYTRIVATADINATMGMALAVFMLMMYYSLKIKGFGGFAHELISAPFGAKWYLAPANLGLNIVEYFSKTVSLGIRLFGNMFAGELIFALIATMGAAWGTVSMGTGIGLAIGQLLAGSIWAIFHILVVLLQAFIFMMLTLVYVGQAHESH
;
A
#
# COMPACT_ATOMS: atom_id res chain seq x y z
N PHE A 1 -2.88 2.73 12.24
CA PHE A 1 -1.73 2.50 13.12
C PHE A 1 -0.50 2.02 12.35
N MET A 2 -0.60 0.96 11.53
CA MET A 2 0.56 0.43 10.76
C MET A 2 1.21 1.51 9.88
N ASN A 3 0.41 2.30 9.17
CA ASN A 3 0.92 3.39 8.34
C ASN A 3 1.48 4.56 9.17
N ALA A 4 0.94 4.81 10.37
CA ALA A 4 1.45 5.85 11.27
C ALA A 4 2.83 5.50 11.88
N MET A 5 3.21 4.24 11.88
CA MET A 5 4.55 3.81 12.28
C MET A 5 5.65 4.36 11.36
N ASP A 6 5.30 4.76 10.14
CA ASP A 6 6.21 5.38 9.18
C ASP A 6 6.66 6.80 9.58
N TRP A 7 5.98 7.40 10.56
CA TRP A 7 6.40 8.70 11.13
C TRP A 7 7.51 8.56 12.17
N VAL A 8 7.78 7.35 12.62
CA VAL A 8 8.86 7.09 13.59
C VAL A 8 10.19 7.14 12.85
N PRO A 9 11.17 7.98 13.30
CA PRO A 9 12.48 8.00 12.67
C PRO A 9 13.10 6.61 12.62
N ILE A 10 13.60 6.21 11.45
CA ILE A 10 14.16 4.86 11.19
C ILE A 10 15.28 4.51 12.19
N ASP A 11 16.03 5.51 12.64
CA ASP A 11 17.15 5.35 13.56
C ASP A 11 16.72 5.19 15.03
N LEU A 12 15.50 5.59 15.38
CA LEU A 12 15.04 5.61 16.77
C LEU A 12 14.97 4.22 17.40
N PRO A 13 14.47 3.17 16.76
CA PRO A 13 14.49 1.83 17.34
C PRO A 13 15.88 1.22 17.41
N SER A 14 16.73 1.46 16.40
CA SER A 14 18.13 1.00 16.44
C SER A 14 18.89 1.66 17.59
N ALA A 15 18.64 2.97 17.85
CA ALA A 15 19.21 3.68 18.99
C ALA A 15 18.69 3.12 20.32
N ILE A 16 17.39 2.84 20.44
CA ILE A 16 16.79 2.24 21.65
C ILE A 16 17.33 0.83 21.91
N ILE A 17 17.41 0.00 20.86
CA ILE A 17 17.94 -1.37 20.94
C ILE A 17 19.42 -1.35 21.36
N GLY A 18 20.22 -0.43 20.77
CA GLY A 18 21.62 -0.23 21.15
C GLY A 18 21.77 0.24 22.60
N TRP A 19 20.88 1.12 23.08
CA TRP A 19 20.89 1.59 24.48
C TRP A 19 20.49 0.47 25.47
N LEU A 20 19.62 -0.44 25.06
CA LEU A 20 19.18 -1.59 25.86
C LEU A 20 20.14 -2.79 25.76
N HIS A 21 21.24 -2.68 25.02
CA HIS A 21 22.21 -3.78 24.76
C HIS A 21 21.55 -5.08 24.28
N LEU A 22 20.48 -4.97 23.48
CA LEU A 22 19.79 -6.12 22.91
C LEU A 22 20.36 -6.42 21.52
N ASP A 23 20.94 -7.61 21.35
CA ASP A 23 21.37 -8.12 20.03
C ASP A 23 20.15 -8.59 19.22
N LEU A 24 19.34 -7.64 18.75
CA LEU A 24 18.22 -7.94 17.86
C LEU A 24 18.65 -7.76 16.41
N PRO A 25 18.28 -8.68 15.51
CA PRO A 25 18.52 -8.50 14.09
C PRO A 25 17.74 -7.26 13.59
N TYR A 26 18.22 -6.67 12.50
CA TYR A 26 17.63 -5.49 11.87
C TYR A 26 16.10 -5.57 11.84
N THR A 27 15.43 -4.69 12.58
CA THR A 27 13.96 -4.65 12.68
C THR A 27 13.42 -3.59 11.72
N ARG A 28 12.68 -4.00 10.70
CA ARG A 28 11.87 -3.08 9.90
C ARG A 28 10.65 -2.66 10.72
N ILE A 29 10.54 -1.35 10.98
CA ILE A 29 9.46 -0.77 11.77
C ILE A 29 8.18 -0.66 10.95
N VAL A 30 8.32 -0.35 9.66
CA VAL A 30 7.19 -0.11 8.76
C VAL A 30 6.80 -1.43 8.09
N ALA A 31 5.83 -2.11 8.67
CA ALA A 31 5.31 -3.36 8.11
C ALA A 31 4.69 -3.18 6.71
N THR A 32 4.15 -2.00 6.42
CA THR A 32 3.52 -1.67 5.13
C THR A 32 4.51 -1.31 4.01
N ALA A 33 5.79 -1.14 4.33
CA ALA A 33 6.88 -1.06 3.34
C ALA A 33 7.34 -2.45 2.86
N ASP A 34 6.78 -3.53 3.40
CA ASP A 34 7.02 -4.90 2.93
C ASP A 34 5.87 -5.33 1.99
N ILE A 35 6.24 -5.74 0.77
CA ILE A 35 5.28 -6.21 -0.23
C ILE A 35 4.52 -7.45 0.25
N ASN A 36 5.14 -8.33 1.04
CA ASN A 36 4.48 -9.52 1.55
C ASN A 36 3.36 -9.17 2.53
N ALA A 37 3.59 -8.19 3.41
CA ALA A 37 2.59 -7.74 4.37
C ALA A 37 1.41 -7.04 3.67
N THR A 38 1.69 -6.16 2.72
CA THR A 38 0.66 -5.42 1.97
C THR A 38 -0.16 -6.32 1.05
N MET A 39 0.50 -7.27 0.37
CA MET A 39 -0.20 -8.28 -0.44
C MET A 39 -0.99 -9.25 0.44
N GLY A 40 -0.49 -9.60 1.62
CA GLY A 40 -1.24 -10.40 2.61
C GLY A 40 -2.53 -9.71 3.05
N MET A 41 -2.50 -8.40 3.32
CA MET A 41 -3.69 -7.62 3.63
C MET A 41 -4.67 -7.54 2.45
N ALA A 42 -4.17 -7.33 1.23
CA ALA A 42 -4.99 -7.32 0.04
C ALA A 42 -5.66 -8.66 -0.23
N LEU A 43 -4.93 -9.76 -0.02
CA LEU A 43 -5.48 -11.12 -0.10
C LEU A 43 -6.54 -11.38 0.97
N ALA A 44 -6.36 -10.88 2.20
CA ALA A 44 -7.37 -10.99 3.24
C ALA A 44 -8.68 -10.28 2.85
N VAL A 45 -8.59 -9.08 2.26
CA VAL A 45 -9.76 -8.36 1.71
C VAL A 45 -10.41 -9.15 0.57
N PHE A 46 -9.61 -9.74 -0.32
CA PHE A 46 -10.11 -10.59 -1.40
C PHE A 46 -10.85 -11.83 -0.86
N MET A 47 -10.29 -12.50 0.13
CA MET A 47 -10.92 -13.65 0.78
C MET A 47 -12.26 -13.28 1.44
N LEU A 48 -12.31 -12.12 2.10
CA LEU A 48 -13.56 -11.60 2.66
C LEU A 48 -14.60 -11.32 1.56
N MET A 49 -14.21 -10.67 0.49
CA MET A 49 -15.09 -10.38 -0.65
C MET A 49 -15.65 -11.69 -1.25
N MET A 50 -14.78 -12.67 -1.48
CA MET A 50 -15.19 -13.99 -1.99
C MET A 50 -16.13 -14.72 -1.02
N TYR A 51 -15.83 -14.69 0.28
CA TYR A 51 -16.66 -15.30 1.30
C TYR A 51 -18.07 -14.71 1.30
N TYR A 52 -18.20 -13.38 1.29
CA TYR A 52 -19.50 -12.71 1.28
C TYR A 52 -20.24 -12.93 -0.03
N SER A 53 -19.56 -12.88 -1.18
CA SER A 53 -20.18 -13.20 -2.48
C SER A 53 -20.77 -14.60 -2.51
N LEU A 54 -20.04 -15.60 -2.01
CA LEU A 54 -20.54 -16.97 -1.94
C LEU A 54 -21.66 -17.15 -0.91
N LYS A 55 -21.59 -16.46 0.23
CA LYS A 55 -22.59 -16.59 1.30
C LYS A 55 -23.93 -15.95 0.92
N ILE A 56 -23.91 -14.84 0.21
CA ILE A 56 -25.10 -14.05 -0.13
C ILE A 56 -25.74 -14.52 -1.43
N LYS A 57 -24.95 -14.68 -2.49
CA LYS A 57 -25.45 -15.08 -3.82
C LYS A 57 -25.60 -16.61 -3.97
N GLY A 58 -24.98 -17.36 -3.06
CA GLY A 58 -24.88 -18.83 -3.18
C GLY A 58 -23.95 -19.25 -4.30
N PHE A 59 -23.58 -20.54 -4.32
CA PHE A 59 -22.64 -21.06 -5.31
C PHE A 59 -23.16 -20.95 -6.75
N GLY A 60 -24.45 -21.20 -6.95
CA GLY A 60 -25.10 -21.11 -8.26
C GLY A 60 -25.23 -19.68 -8.78
N GLY A 61 -25.62 -18.72 -7.90
CA GLY A 61 -25.74 -17.32 -8.26
C GLY A 61 -24.38 -16.71 -8.60
N PHE A 62 -23.36 -16.99 -7.82
CA PHE A 62 -22.01 -16.55 -8.10
C PHE A 62 -21.44 -17.09 -9.41
N ALA A 63 -21.60 -18.39 -9.68
CA ALA A 63 -21.18 -18.99 -10.94
C ALA A 63 -21.94 -18.42 -12.15
N HIS A 64 -23.24 -18.18 -12.00
CA HIS A 64 -24.04 -17.55 -13.05
C HIS A 64 -23.59 -16.11 -13.31
N GLU A 65 -23.31 -15.32 -12.28
CA GLU A 65 -22.78 -13.96 -12.41
C GLU A 65 -21.43 -13.94 -13.13
N LEU A 66 -20.50 -14.84 -12.77
CA LEU A 66 -19.21 -14.95 -13.44
C LEU A 66 -19.31 -15.22 -14.95
N ILE A 67 -20.36 -15.92 -15.37
CA ILE A 67 -20.55 -16.31 -16.76
C ILE A 67 -21.41 -15.30 -17.53
N SER A 68 -22.36 -14.62 -16.86
CA SER A 68 -23.32 -13.73 -17.49
C SER A 68 -22.90 -12.25 -17.51
N ALA A 69 -22.11 -11.80 -16.54
CA ALA A 69 -21.63 -10.41 -16.50
C ALA A 69 -20.24 -10.28 -17.14
N PRO A 70 -19.91 -9.16 -17.84
CA PRO A 70 -20.75 -7.98 -18.10
C PRO A 70 -21.56 -8.01 -19.38
N PHE A 71 -21.26 -8.91 -20.35
CA PHE A 71 -21.83 -8.86 -21.70
C PHE A 71 -23.15 -9.63 -21.89
N GLY A 72 -23.71 -10.20 -20.81
CA GLY A 72 -24.96 -10.97 -20.85
C GLY A 72 -24.78 -12.47 -21.01
N ALA A 73 -25.85 -13.22 -20.73
CA ALA A 73 -25.86 -14.70 -20.62
C ALA A 73 -25.82 -15.43 -21.98
N LYS A 74 -25.07 -14.95 -22.97
CA LYS A 74 -24.90 -15.64 -24.24
C LYS A 74 -23.78 -16.68 -24.14
N TRP A 75 -24.04 -17.90 -24.50
CA TRP A 75 -23.13 -19.05 -24.40
C TRP A 75 -21.74 -18.80 -25.01
N TYR A 76 -21.66 -18.17 -26.16
CA TYR A 76 -20.38 -17.88 -26.82
C TYR A 76 -19.57 -16.75 -26.15
N LEU A 77 -20.19 -15.93 -25.28
CA LEU A 77 -19.53 -14.88 -24.50
C LEU A 77 -19.11 -15.35 -23.09
N ALA A 78 -19.57 -16.54 -22.67
CA ALA A 78 -19.26 -17.13 -21.37
C ALA A 78 -17.74 -17.17 -21.05
N PRO A 79 -16.85 -17.66 -21.97
CA PRO A 79 -15.42 -17.68 -21.67
C PRO A 79 -14.80 -16.27 -21.59
N ALA A 80 -15.33 -15.32 -22.36
CA ALA A 80 -14.87 -13.93 -22.30
C ALA A 80 -15.29 -13.26 -20.99
N ASN A 81 -16.54 -13.45 -20.55
CA ASN A 81 -17.04 -12.95 -19.29
C ASN A 81 -16.25 -13.52 -18.09
N LEU A 82 -16.02 -14.83 -18.09
CA LEU A 82 -15.21 -15.48 -17.05
C LEU A 82 -13.79 -14.91 -17.00
N GLY A 83 -13.14 -14.76 -18.17
CA GLY A 83 -11.80 -14.20 -18.25
C GLY A 83 -11.74 -12.76 -17.72
N LEU A 84 -12.70 -11.92 -18.09
CA LEU A 84 -12.78 -10.53 -17.61
C LEU A 84 -13.02 -10.45 -16.09
N ASN A 85 -13.92 -11.26 -15.56
CA ASN A 85 -14.19 -11.29 -14.12
C ASN A 85 -12.96 -11.74 -13.33
N ILE A 86 -12.23 -12.77 -13.79
CA ILE A 86 -10.97 -13.19 -13.15
C ILE A 86 -9.94 -12.05 -13.16
N VAL A 87 -9.77 -11.39 -14.31
CA VAL A 87 -8.84 -10.27 -14.43
C VAL A 87 -9.29 -9.11 -13.52
N GLU A 88 -10.57 -8.83 -13.42
CA GLU A 88 -11.12 -7.78 -12.55
C GLU A 88 -10.82 -8.07 -11.07
N TYR A 89 -11.13 -9.26 -10.58
CA TYR A 89 -10.85 -9.66 -9.20
C TYR A 89 -9.35 -9.64 -8.88
N PHE A 90 -8.53 -10.15 -9.79
CA PHE A 90 -7.08 -10.11 -9.65
C PHE A 90 -6.55 -8.68 -9.63
N SER A 91 -7.00 -7.84 -10.55
CA SER A 91 -6.62 -6.43 -10.66
C SER A 91 -7.01 -5.63 -9.41
N LYS A 92 -8.21 -5.82 -8.87
CA LYS A 92 -8.65 -5.17 -7.62
C LYS A 92 -7.72 -5.53 -6.46
N THR A 93 -7.38 -6.80 -6.30
CA THR A 93 -6.51 -7.29 -5.23
C THR A 93 -5.09 -6.76 -5.36
N VAL A 94 -4.49 -6.91 -6.52
CA VAL A 94 -3.12 -6.48 -6.81
C VAL A 94 -3.00 -4.96 -6.68
N SER A 95 -3.96 -4.21 -7.24
CA SER A 95 -3.98 -2.74 -7.15
C SER A 95 -4.05 -2.25 -5.70
N LEU A 96 -4.83 -2.92 -4.86
CA LEU A 96 -4.94 -2.57 -3.44
C LEU A 96 -3.62 -2.79 -2.70
N GLY A 97 -2.96 -3.93 -2.92
CA GLY A 97 -1.68 -4.27 -2.28
C GLY A 97 -0.53 -3.39 -2.76
N ILE A 98 -0.39 -3.23 -4.09
CA ILE A 98 0.69 -2.41 -4.68
C ILE A 98 0.53 -0.93 -4.31
N ARG A 99 -0.69 -0.42 -4.23
CA ARG A 99 -0.93 0.97 -3.83
C ARG A 99 -0.43 1.24 -2.41
N LEU A 100 -0.73 0.33 -1.49
CA LEU A 100 -0.29 0.46 -0.10
C LEU A 100 1.24 0.34 0.01
N PHE A 101 1.82 -0.68 -0.61
CA PHE A 101 3.26 -0.87 -0.66
C PHE A 101 3.98 0.31 -1.33
N GLY A 102 3.52 0.70 -2.53
CA GLY A 102 4.18 1.72 -3.34
C GLY A 102 4.26 3.08 -2.64
N ASN A 103 3.19 3.49 -1.95
CA ASN A 103 3.18 4.76 -1.24
C ASN A 103 4.15 4.79 -0.06
N MET A 104 4.23 3.69 0.72
CA MET A 104 5.14 3.63 1.87
C MET A 104 6.59 3.46 1.43
N PHE A 105 6.86 2.54 0.51
CA PHE A 105 8.21 2.31 -0.01
C PHE A 105 8.78 3.53 -0.75
N ALA A 106 7.96 4.22 -1.56
CA ALA A 106 8.39 5.46 -2.22
C ALA A 106 8.68 6.56 -1.19
N GLY A 107 7.91 6.63 -0.10
CA GLY A 107 8.16 7.54 1.01
C GLY A 107 9.54 7.34 1.61
N GLU A 108 9.87 6.12 2.01
CA GLU A 108 11.19 5.76 2.55
C GLU A 108 12.34 6.09 1.58
N LEU A 109 12.16 5.76 0.28
CA LEU A 109 13.17 6.03 -0.75
C LEU A 109 13.48 7.52 -0.91
N ILE A 110 12.45 8.37 -0.92
CA ILE A 110 12.64 9.81 -1.10
C ILE A 110 13.26 10.43 0.16
N PHE A 111 12.89 9.99 1.37
CA PHE A 111 13.58 10.40 2.58
C PHE A 111 15.06 10.01 2.56
N ALA A 112 15.38 8.79 2.14
CA ALA A 112 16.76 8.34 2.00
C ALA A 112 17.53 9.20 0.95
N LEU A 113 16.89 9.54 -0.16
CA LEU A 113 17.49 10.40 -1.19
C LEU A 113 17.77 11.81 -0.65
N ILE A 114 16.83 12.42 0.07
CA ILE A 114 17.01 13.73 0.70
C ILE A 114 18.13 13.66 1.75
N ALA A 115 18.24 12.57 2.51
CA ALA A 115 19.30 12.38 3.49
C ALA A 115 20.70 12.33 2.84
N THR A 116 20.83 11.80 1.60
CA THR A 116 22.11 11.80 0.88
C THR A 116 22.61 13.20 0.55
N MET A 117 21.73 14.19 0.41
CA MET A 117 22.12 15.60 0.24
C MET A 117 22.89 16.11 1.48
N GLY A 118 22.48 15.69 2.69
CA GLY A 118 23.18 16.02 3.93
C GLY A 118 24.55 15.37 4.04
N ALA A 119 24.70 14.13 3.57
CA ALA A 119 25.98 13.43 3.60
C ALA A 119 27.08 14.11 2.74
N ALA A 120 26.66 14.88 1.73
CA ALA A 120 27.57 15.57 0.82
C ALA A 120 28.19 16.87 1.40
N TRP A 121 27.73 17.38 2.54
CA TRP A 121 28.17 18.68 3.07
C TRP A 121 29.68 18.79 3.32
N GLY A 122 30.27 17.70 3.84
CA GLY A 122 31.70 17.66 4.18
C GLY A 122 32.65 17.53 2.99
N THR A 123 32.11 17.26 1.80
CA THR A 123 32.91 16.95 0.58
C THR A 123 32.91 18.10 -0.42
N VAL A 124 32.11 19.14 -0.22
CA VAL A 124 31.93 20.25 -1.16
C VAL A 124 32.41 21.56 -0.57
N SER A 125 32.55 22.61 -1.42
CA SER A 125 32.93 23.95 -0.98
C SER A 125 31.88 24.56 -0.04
N MET A 126 32.27 25.48 0.83
CA MET A 126 31.40 26.08 1.84
C MET A 126 30.10 26.69 1.27
N GLY A 127 30.18 27.33 0.10
CA GLY A 127 29.00 27.93 -0.54
C GLY A 127 28.02 26.87 -1.08
N THR A 128 28.53 25.82 -1.72
CA THR A 128 27.71 24.72 -2.19
C THR A 128 27.15 23.89 -1.02
N GLY A 129 27.90 23.73 0.07
CA GLY A 129 27.45 23.07 1.30
C GLY A 129 26.24 23.77 1.93
N ILE A 130 26.27 25.09 2.03
CA ILE A 130 25.13 25.90 2.54
C ILE A 130 23.91 25.73 1.61
N GLY A 131 24.11 25.77 0.28
CA GLY A 131 23.04 25.57 -0.67
C GLY A 131 22.39 24.20 -0.54
N LEU A 132 23.20 23.14 -0.35
CA LEU A 132 22.70 21.78 -0.12
C LEU A 132 21.93 21.65 1.21
N ALA A 133 22.41 22.33 2.26
CA ALA A 133 21.74 22.35 3.56
C ALA A 133 20.34 22.97 3.48
N ILE A 134 20.24 24.13 2.83
CA ILE A 134 18.96 24.80 2.62
C ILE A 134 18.05 23.93 1.75
N GLY A 135 18.58 23.36 0.65
CA GLY A 135 17.85 22.47 -0.23
C GLY A 135 17.31 21.24 0.50
N GLN A 136 18.12 20.61 1.34
CA GLN A 136 17.70 19.45 2.15
C GLN A 136 16.59 19.82 3.15
N LEU A 137 16.71 20.97 3.82
CA LEU A 137 15.72 21.43 4.77
C LEU A 137 14.37 21.70 4.09
N LEU A 138 14.40 22.40 2.95
CA LEU A 138 13.20 22.70 2.18
C LEU A 138 12.57 21.43 1.60
N ALA A 139 13.35 20.60 0.90
CA ALA A 139 12.88 19.37 0.30
C ALA A 139 12.34 18.39 1.37
N GLY A 140 13.06 18.23 2.48
CA GLY A 140 12.66 17.40 3.61
C GLY A 140 11.37 17.86 4.25
N SER A 141 11.21 19.17 4.47
CA SER A 141 9.99 19.73 5.06
C SER A 141 8.77 19.56 4.15
N ILE A 142 8.92 19.87 2.87
CA ILE A 142 7.84 19.71 1.87
C ILE A 142 7.46 18.23 1.77
N TRP A 143 8.45 17.36 1.68
CA TRP A 143 8.20 15.92 1.56
C TRP A 143 7.58 15.36 2.83
N ALA A 144 8.00 15.77 4.01
CA ALA A 144 7.41 15.31 5.27
C ALA A 144 5.92 15.67 5.37
N ILE A 145 5.54 16.93 5.03
CA ILE A 145 4.14 17.36 5.01
C ILE A 145 3.33 16.52 4.00
N PHE A 146 3.86 16.33 2.79
CA PHE A 146 3.21 15.52 1.76
C PHE A 146 3.06 14.07 2.23
N HIS A 147 4.08 13.50 2.84
CA HIS A 147 4.07 12.11 3.31
C HIS A 147 3.04 11.88 4.43
N ILE A 148 2.89 12.83 5.36
CA ILE A 148 1.83 12.80 6.38
C ILE A 148 0.45 12.72 5.72
N LEU A 149 0.20 13.56 4.70
CA LEU A 149 -1.08 13.54 3.97
C LEU A 149 -1.29 12.21 3.25
N VAL A 150 -0.25 11.66 2.63
CA VAL A 150 -0.32 10.37 1.93
C VAL A 150 -0.63 9.22 2.88
N VAL A 151 0.01 9.17 4.05
CA VAL A 151 -0.22 8.15 5.09
C VAL A 151 -1.68 8.13 5.55
N LEU A 152 -2.24 9.31 5.83
CA LEU A 152 -3.65 9.45 6.24
C LEU A 152 -4.61 9.09 5.11
N LEU A 153 -4.36 9.62 3.91
CA LEU A 153 -5.16 9.37 2.72
C LEU A 153 -5.14 7.88 2.35
N GLN A 154 -3.99 7.22 2.45
CA GLN A 154 -3.85 5.80 2.14
C GLN A 154 -4.66 4.92 3.09
N ALA A 155 -4.66 5.22 4.39
CA ALA A 155 -5.49 4.51 5.36
C ALA A 155 -6.99 4.67 5.05
N PHE A 156 -7.40 5.89 4.69
CA PHE A 156 -8.78 6.19 4.29
C PHE A 156 -9.17 5.46 3.00
N ILE A 157 -8.33 5.51 1.96
CA ILE A 157 -8.59 4.85 0.67
C ILE A 157 -8.68 3.32 0.86
N PHE A 158 -7.80 2.73 1.65
CA PHE A 158 -7.84 1.29 1.92
C PHE A 158 -9.16 0.88 2.57
N MET A 159 -9.60 1.63 3.58
CA MET A 159 -10.89 1.41 4.24
C MET A 159 -12.06 1.55 3.25
N MET A 160 -12.10 2.64 2.50
CA MET A 160 -13.19 2.90 1.54
C MET A 160 -13.26 1.86 0.43
N LEU A 161 -12.12 1.47 -0.14
CA LEU A 161 -12.10 0.42 -1.17
C LEU A 161 -12.52 -0.95 -0.62
N THR A 162 -12.11 -1.27 0.61
CA THR A 162 -12.57 -2.51 1.27
C THR A 162 -14.08 -2.50 1.45
N LEU A 163 -14.66 -1.39 1.91
CA LEU A 163 -16.12 -1.24 2.05
C LEU A 163 -16.84 -1.35 0.71
N VAL A 164 -16.32 -0.70 -0.34
CA VAL A 164 -16.91 -0.77 -1.68
C VAL A 164 -16.86 -2.21 -2.22
N TYR A 165 -15.74 -2.92 -2.07
CA TYR A 165 -15.61 -4.29 -2.56
C TYR A 165 -16.53 -5.27 -1.81
N VAL A 166 -16.65 -5.10 -0.50
CA VAL A 166 -17.60 -5.89 0.31
C VAL A 166 -19.05 -5.50 -0.04
N GLY A 167 -19.32 -4.21 -0.26
CA GLY A 167 -20.63 -3.73 -0.70
C GLY A 167 -21.05 -4.34 -2.03
N GLN A 168 -20.18 -4.36 -3.04
CA GLN A 168 -20.43 -5.01 -4.34
C GLN A 168 -20.74 -6.50 -4.20
N ALA A 169 -20.12 -7.17 -3.23
CA ALA A 169 -20.42 -8.58 -2.94
C ALA A 169 -21.84 -8.78 -2.38
N HIS A 170 -22.46 -7.72 -1.80
CA HIS A 170 -23.82 -7.77 -1.26
C HIS A 170 -24.90 -7.38 -2.28
N GLU A 171 -24.53 -6.73 -3.38
CA GLU A 171 -25.49 -6.39 -4.44
C GLU A 171 -25.88 -7.66 -5.21
N SER A 172 -27.16 -8.03 -5.10
CA SER A 172 -27.78 -9.06 -5.94
C SER A 172 -28.30 -8.41 -7.21
N HIS A 173 -27.74 -8.71 -8.34
CA HIS A 173 -28.31 -8.42 -9.66
C HIS A 173 -29.23 -9.54 -10.12
#